data_704c9cb485996f3d12cb5179e8a42d58
#
_entry.id   704c9cb485996f3d12cb5179e8a42d58
#
_cell.length_a   1.000
_cell.length_b   1.000
_cell.length_c   1.000
_cell.angle_alpha   90.00
_cell.angle_beta   90.00
_cell.angle_gamma   90.00
#
_symmetry.space_group_name_H-M   'P 1'
#
loop_
_entity.id
_entity.type
_entity.pdbx_description
1 polymer ?
#
loop_
_entity_poly.entity_id
_entity_poly.type
_entity_poly.pdbx_seq_one_letter_code
_entity_poly.pdbx_strand_id
1 'polypeptide(L)'
;MKKLLTMMVMGLMTASVMQAQDAPKLEVKPSGRILFDAAYLSSQNQKDELKSGVGIPDVRVGVGFTYGKWKAKVDMGYAYGKIGMKDVWLQYTFDQKNFLRGGYFIHQYGYQSCTSSSFKETMEEPQSNAAFNNDRMIGLMYEHKTKDFLATVSAVVETDAMKQTTDVTGSEGIGALTRLVWHPHTERGNIFHVGISGGIEGARYNSKEELNHKQFTLAANWPTRVAKIKAQQAMIDEAKTMYKFSPEVLFSKGRFAAVGQYFLNKVTRRNNLSAFNGSGAYVTLRGLLKGNGYVYTMNDGGIDTPDPGFMELVLQYNYTSLSDYRAGIYGGYLNDWTLGYDYYINKYMIWRVRASYTRVTNRAGFENNELYALETRLQVKF
;
A
#
# COMPACT_ATOMS: atom_id res chain seq x y z
N MET A 1 -21.21 8.95 -27.88
CA MET A 1 -20.49 9.11 -26.61
C MET A 1 -20.49 10.53 -26.04
N LYS A 2 -20.20 11.60 -26.80
CA LYS A 2 -20.26 12.98 -26.26
C LYS A 2 -21.64 13.41 -25.73
N LYS A 3 -22.76 12.96 -26.33
CA LYS A 3 -24.14 13.29 -25.88
C LYS A 3 -24.55 12.59 -24.57
N LEU A 4 -23.99 11.40 -24.27
CA LEU A 4 -24.30 10.67 -23.03
C LEU A 4 -23.60 11.29 -21.83
N LEU A 5 -22.37 11.77 -21.99
CA LEU A 5 -21.62 12.44 -20.93
C LEU A 5 -22.24 13.81 -20.57
N THR A 6 -22.75 14.54 -21.58
CA THR A 6 -23.43 15.82 -21.38
C THR A 6 -24.80 15.63 -20.69
N MET A 7 -25.54 14.56 -20.99
CA MET A 7 -26.77 14.23 -20.29
C MET A 7 -26.55 13.78 -18.84
N MET A 8 -25.46 13.06 -18.55
CA MET A 8 -25.12 12.67 -17.17
C MET A 8 -24.72 13.86 -16.30
N VAL A 9 -24.02 14.85 -16.86
CA VAL A 9 -23.65 16.09 -16.17
C VAL A 9 -24.84 17.05 -16.05
N MET A 10 -25.74 17.12 -17.04
CA MET A 10 -26.97 17.93 -16.94
C MET A 10 -28.04 17.30 -16.06
N GLY A 11 -28.13 15.97 -15.97
CA GLY A 11 -29.06 15.28 -15.08
C GLY A 11 -28.77 15.48 -13.60
N LEU A 12 -27.53 15.82 -13.26
CA LEU A 12 -27.14 16.17 -11.88
C LEU A 12 -27.41 17.64 -11.52
N MET A 13 -27.69 18.51 -12.49
CA MET A 13 -27.96 19.94 -12.25
C MET A 13 -29.44 20.34 -12.19
N THR A 14 -30.37 19.46 -12.57
CA THR A 14 -31.81 19.82 -12.62
C THR A 14 -32.64 19.31 -11.45
N ALA A 15 -32.04 18.62 -10.46
CA ALA A 15 -32.77 18.15 -9.27
C ALA A 15 -32.71 19.10 -8.06
N SER A 16 -32.35 20.37 -8.23
CA SER A 16 -32.12 21.29 -7.11
C SER A 16 -32.86 22.60 -7.22
N VAL A 17 -34.20 22.55 -7.35
CA VAL A 17 -35.05 23.71 -7.07
C VAL A 17 -36.25 23.23 -6.22
N MET A 18 -35.98 22.88 -4.96
CA MET A 18 -36.92 22.96 -3.86
C MET A 18 -36.18 22.79 -2.51
N GLN A 19 -36.33 23.77 -1.65
CA GLN A 19 -35.83 23.90 -0.29
C GLN A 19 -34.34 24.31 -0.13
N ALA A 20 -34.13 25.61 -0.24
CA ALA A 20 -32.82 26.27 -0.07
C ALA A 20 -32.64 26.82 1.35
N GLN A 21 -32.60 25.99 2.39
CA GLN A 21 -32.16 26.50 3.70
C GLN A 21 -31.13 25.62 4.42
N ASP A 22 -30.98 24.31 4.07
CA ASP A 22 -29.99 23.41 4.70
C ASP A 22 -29.35 22.41 3.72
N ALA A 23 -29.24 22.71 2.44
CA ALA A 23 -28.58 21.81 1.50
C ALA A 23 -27.07 21.73 1.77
N PRO A 24 -26.48 20.53 1.89
CA PRO A 24 -25.04 20.36 2.09
C PRO A 24 -24.28 21.09 0.98
N LYS A 25 -23.22 21.83 1.35
CA LYS A 25 -22.35 22.49 0.37
C LYS A 25 -21.39 21.48 -0.23
N LEU A 26 -21.23 21.48 -1.55
CA LEU A 26 -20.22 20.70 -2.22
C LEU A 26 -18.84 21.28 -1.92
N GLU A 27 -17.97 20.50 -1.28
CA GLU A 27 -16.57 20.81 -1.10
C GLU A 27 -15.73 20.05 -2.13
N VAL A 28 -14.81 20.75 -2.80
CA VAL A 28 -13.86 20.19 -3.76
C VAL A 28 -12.45 20.47 -3.27
N LYS A 29 -11.65 19.42 -3.08
CA LYS A 29 -10.27 19.54 -2.56
C LYS A 29 -9.30 18.93 -3.55
N PRO A 30 -8.51 19.73 -4.29
CA PRO A 30 -7.40 19.22 -5.06
C PRO A 30 -6.32 18.65 -4.13
N SER A 31 -5.60 17.68 -4.61
CA SER A 31 -4.47 17.06 -3.91
C SER A 31 -3.40 16.63 -4.90
N GLY A 32 -2.17 16.58 -4.46
CA GLY A 32 -1.10 16.11 -5.31
C GLY A 32 0.17 15.78 -4.55
N ARG A 33 1.09 15.13 -5.26
CA ARG A 33 2.42 14.79 -4.75
C ARG A 33 3.42 14.68 -5.87
N ILE A 34 4.64 15.16 -5.61
CA ILE A 34 5.80 14.96 -6.48
C ILE A 34 6.94 14.42 -5.62
N LEU A 35 7.66 13.42 -6.11
CA LEU A 35 8.88 12.90 -5.51
C LEU A 35 10.05 13.23 -6.41
N PHE A 36 11.12 13.78 -5.82
CA PHE A 36 12.42 14.01 -6.46
C PHE A 36 13.44 13.14 -5.74
N ASP A 37 13.99 12.15 -6.42
CA ASP A 37 14.92 11.18 -5.86
C ASP A 37 16.31 11.31 -6.50
N ALA A 38 17.33 11.12 -5.67
CA ALA A 38 18.68 10.85 -6.11
C ALA A 38 19.23 9.65 -5.33
N ALA A 39 19.92 8.75 -6.02
CA ALA A 39 20.47 7.53 -5.44
C ALA A 39 21.88 7.24 -5.93
N TYR A 40 22.75 6.89 -5.00
CA TYR A 40 23.98 6.17 -5.26
C TYR A 40 23.73 4.69 -4.94
N LEU A 41 23.91 3.83 -5.94
CA LEU A 41 23.67 2.39 -5.85
C LEU A 41 24.97 1.64 -6.15
N SER A 42 25.31 0.68 -5.30
CA SER A 42 26.43 -0.23 -5.49
C SER A 42 25.93 -1.67 -5.34
N SER A 43 25.85 -2.39 -6.44
CA SER A 43 25.39 -3.77 -6.50
C SER A 43 26.55 -4.71 -6.82
N GLN A 44 26.50 -5.92 -6.26
CA GLN A 44 27.52 -6.94 -6.50
C GLN A 44 27.39 -7.51 -7.93
N ASN A 45 26.22 -8.03 -8.30
CA ASN A 45 26.02 -8.85 -9.50
C ASN A 45 25.01 -8.25 -10.51
N GLN A 46 24.39 -7.10 -10.22
CA GLN A 46 23.42 -6.41 -11.09
C GLN A 46 23.83 -4.96 -11.38
N LYS A 47 25.12 -4.73 -11.65
CA LYS A 47 25.69 -3.38 -11.83
C LYS A 47 25.10 -2.63 -13.02
N ASP A 48 24.74 -3.36 -14.08
CA ASP A 48 24.19 -2.77 -15.31
C ASP A 48 22.71 -2.40 -15.18
N GLU A 49 21.99 -3.00 -14.24
CA GLU A 49 20.58 -2.81 -14.02
C GLU A 49 20.31 -1.82 -12.86
N LEU A 50 21.10 -1.92 -11.79
CA LEU A 50 20.98 -1.10 -10.56
C LEU A 50 21.97 0.08 -10.64
N LYS A 51 21.68 1.05 -11.50
CA LYS A 51 22.53 2.23 -11.72
C LYS A 51 22.14 3.38 -10.81
N SER A 52 23.15 4.08 -10.32
CA SER A 52 23.00 5.36 -9.63
C SER A 52 22.38 6.41 -10.56
N GLY A 53 21.61 7.34 -10.01
CA GLY A 53 21.01 8.38 -10.82
C GLY A 53 20.03 9.26 -10.05
N VAL A 54 19.32 10.08 -10.81
CA VAL A 54 18.27 10.96 -10.33
C VAL A 54 16.97 10.69 -11.09
N GLY A 55 15.85 10.97 -10.47
CA GLY A 55 14.56 10.76 -11.12
C GLY A 55 13.38 11.42 -10.41
N ILE A 56 12.26 11.42 -11.11
CA ILE A 56 10.96 11.79 -10.57
C ILE A 56 10.08 10.52 -10.60
N PRO A 57 10.19 9.64 -9.60
CA PRO A 57 9.59 8.32 -9.65
C PRO A 57 8.07 8.31 -9.49
N ASP A 58 7.48 9.40 -8.96
CA ASP A 58 6.02 9.46 -8.74
C ASP A 58 5.53 10.90 -8.77
N VAL A 59 4.58 11.17 -9.65
CA VAL A 59 3.78 12.40 -9.68
C VAL A 59 2.32 12.00 -9.55
N ARG A 60 1.59 12.60 -8.63
CA ARG A 60 0.15 12.35 -8.45
C ARG A 60 -0.63 13.64 -8.49
N VAL A 61 -1.83 13.55 -9.07
CA VAL A 61 -2.84 14.60 -9.06
C VAL A 61 -4.18 13.94 -8.73
N GLY A 62 -4.94 14.55 -7.86
CA GLY A 62 -6.24 14.04 -7.48
C GLY A 62 -7.20 15.11 -7.05
N VAL A 63 -8.46 14.75 -7.02
CA VAL A 63 -9.55 15.60 -6.54
C VAL A 63 -10.43 14.78 -5.59
N GLY A 64 -10.64 15.31 -4.41
CA GLY A 64 -11.62 14.83 -3.44
C GLY A 64 -12.89 15.67 -3.47
N PHE A 65 -14.03 15.03 -3.29
CA PHE A 65 -15.34 15.64 -3.22
C PHE A 65 -16.01 15.26 -1.90
N THR A 66 -16.71 16.22 -1.27
CA THR A 66 -17.56 15.96 -0.12
C THR A 66 -18.90 16.69 -0.31
N TYR A 67 -20.00 15.95 -0.15
CA TYR A 67 -21.35 16.48 -0.20
C TYR A 67 -22.22 15.77 0.84
N GLY A 68 -22.48 16.42 1.96
CA GLY A 68 -23.19 15.81 3.09
C GLY A 68 -22.49 14.54 3.59
N LYS A 69 -23.17 13.41 3.52
CA LYS A 69 -22.65 12.09 3.92
C LYS A 69 -21.84 11.39 2.82
N TRP A 70 -21.78 11.95 1.62
CA TRP A 70 -21.07 11.38 0.49
C TRP A 70 -19.67 11.96 0.37
N LYS A 71 -18.71 11.09 0.10
CA LYS A 71 -17.34 11.47 -0.28
C LYS A 71 -16.94 10.71 -1.52
N ALA A 72 -16.18 11.34 -2.39
CA ALA A 72 -15.60 10.67 -3.55
C ALA A 72 -14.16 11.13 -3.75
N LYS A 73 -13.37 10.32 -4.44
CA LYS A 73 -12.00 10.65 -4.80
C LYS A 73 -11.67 10.10 -6.18
N VAL A 74 -10.92 10.88 -6.94
CA VAL A 74 -10.33 10.46 -8.20
C VAL A 74 -8.88 10.89 -8.20
N ASP A 75 -7.95 9.94 -8.22
CA ASP A 75 -6.51 10.18 -8.31
C ASP A 75 -5.93 9.54 -9.57
N MET A 76 -5.01 10.24 -10.21
CA MET A 76 -4.15 9.75 -11.27
C MET A 76 -2.69 9.88 -10.87
N GLY A 77 -1.83 9.04 -11.40
CA GLY A 77 -0.41 9.09 -11.16
C GLY A 77 0.40 8.80 -12.40
N TYR A 78 1.49 9.54 -12.56
CA TYR A 78 2.54 9.26 -13.50
C TYR A 78 3.72 8.66 -12.74
N ALA A 79 4.16 7.48 -13.14
CA ALA A 79 5.32 6.81 -12.57
C ALA A 79 6.02 5.97 -13.63
N TYR A 80 7.34 6.07 -13.74
CA TYR A 80 8.17 5.26 -14.64
C TYR A 80 7.69 5.28 -16.10
N GLY A 81 7.35 6.46 -16.61
CA GLY A 81 6.90 6.63 -18.00
C GLY A 81 5.44 6.23 -18.27
N LYS A 82 4.68 5.86 -17.26
CA LYS A 82 3.28 5.40 -17.43
C LYS A 82 2.32 6.25 -16.58
N ILE A 83 1.20 6.59 -17.19
CA ILE A 83 0.04 7.18 -16.50
C ILE A 83 -0.88 6.04 -16.08
N GLY A 84 -1.41 6.10 -14.87
CA GLY A 84 -2.37 5.11 -14.38
C GLY A 84 -3.30 5.69 -13.34
N MET A 85 -4.50 5.13 -13.27
CA MET A 85 -5.46 5.43 -12.20
C MET A 85 -4.88 4.97 -10.86
N LYS A 86 -5.15 5.77 -9.83
CA LYS A 86 -4.84 5.45 -8.45
C LYS A 86 -6.14 5.20 -7.69
N ASP A 87 -6.53 6.07 -6.77
CA ASP A 87 -7.76 5.89 -6.03
C ASP A 87 -8.95 6.45 -6.81
N VAL A 88 -9.95 5.61 -7.08
CA VAL A 88 -11.24 6.00 -7.68
C VAL A 88 -12.35 5.34 -6.88
N TRP A 89 -12.97 6.09 -5.98
CA TRP A 89 -13.96 5.52 -5.08
C TRP A 89 -15.06 6.51 -4.70
N LEU A 90 -16.20 5.95 -4.29
CA LEU A 90 -17.33 6.63 -3.66
C LEU A 90 -17.54 6.05 -2.26
N GLN A 91 -17.81 6.91 -1.28
CA GLN A 91 -18.05 6.54 0.11
C GLN A 91 -19.36 7.16 0.60
N TYR A 92 -20.12 6.38 1.32
CA TYR A 92 -21.26 6.85 2.12
C TYR A 92 -20.91 6.72 3.61
N THR A 93 -21.02 7.83 4.34
CA THR A 93 -20.75 7.93 5.78
C THR A 93 -22.08 7.88 6.51
N PHE A 94 -22.37 6.77 7.19
CA PHE A 94 -23.61 6.60 7.95
C PHE A 94 -23.63 7.54 9.16
N ASP A 95 -22.51 7.53 9.90
CA ASP A 95 -22.26 8.33 11.09
C ASP A 95 -20.75 8.52 11.31
N GLN A 96 -20.35 9.05 12.48
CA GLN A 96 -18.93 9.27 12.82
C GLN A 96 -18.10 7.97 12.98
N LYS A 97 -18.77 6.83 13.15
CA LYS A 97 -18.13 5.53 13.39
C LYS A 97 -18.14 4.62 12.18
N ASN A 98 -19.04 4.84 11.24
CA ASN A 98 -19.37 3.87 10.21
C ASN A 98 -19.37 4.48 8.81
N PHE A 99 -18.72 3.82 7.86
CA PHE A 99 -18.89 4.13 6.45
C PHE A 99 -18.81 2.88 5.56
N LEU A 100 -19.35 3.00 4.36
CA LEU A 100 -19.20 2.06 3.26
C LEU A 100 -18.50 2.77 2.11
N ARG A 101 -17.44 2.17 1.58
CA ARG A 101 -16.68 2.67 0.42
C ARG A 101 -16.67 1.62 -0.68
N GLY A 102 -16.98 2.04 -1.89
CA GLY A 102 -16.90 1.21 -3.10
C GLY A 102 -16.05 1.84 -4.16
N GLY A 103 -15.33 1.04 -4.93
CA GLY A 103 -14.50 1.51 -6.04
C GLY A 103 -13.15 0.82 -6.12
N TYR A 104 -12.18 1.50 -6.75
CA TYR A 104 -10.81 1.04 -6.93
C TYR A 104 -9.88 1.77 -5.97
N PHE A 105 -9.38 1.08 -4.95
CA PHE A 105 -8.51 1.63 -3.90
C PHE A 105 -7.77 0.53 -3.16
N ILE A 106 -6.85 0.89 -2.25
CA ILE A 106 -6.15 -0.07 -1.39
C ILE A 106 -7.08 -0.44 -0.23
N HIS A 107 -7.50 -1.71 -0.18
CA HIS A 107 -8.27 -2.27 0.92
C HIS A 107 -7.37 -2.53 2.12
N GLN A 108 -7.91 -2.37 3.33
CA GLN A 108 -7.10 -2.48 4.53
C GLN A 108 -6.67 -3.93 4.81
N TYR A 109 -5.36 -4.15 4.83
CA TYR A 109 -4.70 -5.39 5.21
C TYR A 109 -3.31 -5.08 5.78
N GLY A 110 -3.18 -5.11 7.11
CA GLY A 110 -1.97 -4.74 7.83
C GLY A 110 -1.68 -3.25 7.89
N TYR A 111 -0.74 -2.89 8.73
CA TYR A 111 -0.40 -1.51 9.05
C TYR A 111 0.06 -0.68 7.84
N GLN A 112 1.01 -1.22 7.07
CA GLN A 112 1.61 -0.46 5.97
C GLN A 112 0.65 -0.20 4.81
N SER A 113 -0.29 -1.10 4.51
CA SER A 113 -1.25 -0.90 3.43
C SER A 113 -2.23 0.24 3.72
N CYS A 114 -2.51 0.49 5.00
CA CYS A 114 -3.46 1.49 5.43
C CYS A 114 -2.87 2.90 5.43
N THR A 115 -1.57 3.03 5.68
CA THR A 115 -0.90 4.33 5.66
C THR A 115 -0.71 4.84 4.24
N SER A 116 -1.05 6.10 4.02
CA SER A 116 -0.78 6.75 2.74
C SER A 116 0.69 6.64 2.38
N SER A 117 0.98 6.38 1.11
CA SER A 117 2.35 6.39 0.59
C SER A 117 3.09 7.73 0.77
N SER A 118 2.37 8.80 1.16
CA SER A 118 2.96 10.09 1.54
C SER A 118 3.48 10.13 2.97
N PHE A 119 3.16 9.12 3.79
CA PHE A 119 3.41 9.10 5.24
C PHE A 119 4.16 7.86 5.69
N LYS A 120 4.76 7.11 4.76
CA LYS A 120 5.60 5.95 5.10
C LYS A 120 6.75 6.38 6.02
N GLU A 121 7.14 5.51 6.92
CA GLU A 121 8.18 5.77 7.92
C GLU A 121 9.56 5.93 7.29
N THR A 122 9.82 5.26 6.16
CA THR A 122 11.05 5.39 5.38
C THR A 122 10.72 5.84 3.95
N MET A 123 11.74 6.08 3.14
CA MET A 123 11.55 6.42 1.71
C MET A 123 10.81 5.32 0.95
N GLU A 124 11.05 4.06 1.32
CA GLU A 124 10.39 2.89 0.73
C GLU A 124 9.68 2.07 1.78
N GLU A 125 8.61 1.39 1.39
CA GLU A 125 7.94 0.44 2.26
C GLU A 125 8.78 -0.84 2.41
N PRO A 126 8.62 -1.60 3.52
CA PRO A 126 9.25 -2.89 3.68
C PRO A 126 8.93 -3.84 2.52
N GLN A 127 9.90 -4.58 2.02
CA GLN A 127 9.71 -5.50 0.89
C GLN A 127 8.72 -6.62 1.19
N SER A 128 8.63 -7.05 2.46
CA SER A 128 7.58 -7.98 2.90
C SER A 128 6.18 -7.40 2.70
N ASN A 129 5.98 -6.10 2.95
CA ASN A 129 4.71 -5.44 2.64
C ASN A 129 4.46 -5.43 1.13
N ALA A 130 5.44 -5.05 0.32
CA ALA A 130 5.31 -5.04 -1.14
C ALA A 130 5.02 -6.42 -1.74
N ALA A 131 5.54 -7.49 -1.12
CA ALA A 131 5.34 -8.87 -1.57
C ALA A 131 3.97 -9.45 -1.21
N PHE A 132 3.45 -9.15 -0.02
CA PHE A 132 2.26 -9.82 0.53
C PHE A 132 1.01 -8.97 0.60
N ASN A 133 1.11 -7.65 0.45
CA ASN A 133 -0.05 -6.78 0.33
C ASN A 133 -0.51 -6.66 -1.12
N ASN A 134 -1.81 -6.49 -1.26
CA ASN A 134 -2.38 -6.18 -2.56
C ASN A 134 -2.15 -4.70 -2.90
N ASP A 135 -1.96 -4.44 -4.17
CA ASP A 135 -2.15 -3.11 -4.73
C ASP A 135 -3.66 -2.76 -4.67
N ARG A 136 -4.07 -1.76 -5.39
CA ARG A 136 -5.48 -1.37 -5.49
C ARG A 136 -6.31 -2.46 -6.13
N MET A 137 -7.49 -2.68 -5.57
CA MET A 137 -8.49 -3.63 -6.07
C MET A 137 -9.84 -2.94 -6.19
N ILE A 138 -10.68 -3.41 -7.10
CA ILE A 138 -12.09 -3.03 -7.11
C ILE A 138 -12.80 -3.79 -5.99
N GLY A 139 -13.60 -3.10 -5.20
CA GLY A 139 -14.35 -3.76 -4.14
C GLY A 139 -15.20 -2.83 -3.31
N LEU A 140 -15.81 -3.40 -2.29
CA LEU A 140 -16.57 -2.73 -1.24
C LEU A 140 -15.88 -2.94 0.09
N MET A 141 -15.74 -1.89 0.88
CA MET A 141 -15.17 -1.92 2.22
C MET A 141 -16.12 -1.22 3.20
N TYR A 142 -16.51 -1.94 4.23
CA TYR A 142 -17.16 -1.37 5.40
C TYR A 142 -16.12 -1.13 6.51
N GLU A 143 -16.18 0.04 7.14
CA GLU A 143 -15.37 0.39 8.31
C GLU A 143 -16.25 0.73 9.49
N HIS A 144 -15.91 0.16 10.63
CA HIS A 144 -16.41 0.51 11.94
C HIS A 144 -15.27 0.97 12.84
N LYS A 145 -15.39 2.13 13.48
CA LYS A 145 -14.40 2.64 14.41
C LYS A 145 -15.04 3.18 15.68
N THR A 146 -14.39 2.90 16.79
CA THR A 146 -14.74 3.45 18.11
C THR A 146 -13.51 4.16 18.68
N LYS A 147 -13.60 4.58 19.93
CA LYS A 147 -12.44 5.18 20.66
C LYS A 147 -11.26 4.20 20.71
N ASP A 148 -11.51 2.90 20.92
CA ASP A 148 -10.48 1.91 21.22
C ASP A 148 -10.36 0.80 20.17
N PHE A 149 -11.24 0.78 19.14
CA PHE A 149 -11.26 -0.25 18.10
C PHE A 149 -11.46 0.32 16.71
N LEU A 150 -10.80 -0.30 15.74
CA LEU A 150 -11.06 -0.13 14.31
C LEU A 150 -11.23 -1.51 13.69
N ALA A 151 -12.29 -1.69 12.90
CA ALA A 151 -12.57 -2.91 12.19
C ALA A 151 -12.93 -2.60 10.74
N THR A 152 -12.34 -3.33 9.80
CA THR A 152 -12.72 -3.26 8.39
C THR A 152 -13.00 -4.64 7.84
N VAL A 153 -13.95 -4.72 6.92
CA VAL A 153 -14.23 -5.90 6.11
C VAL A 153 -14.42 -5.47 4.67
N SER A 154 -13.81 -6.19 3.75
CA SER A 154 -13.87 -5.90 2.32
C SER A 154 -14.22 -7.13 1.51
N ALA A 155 -15.05 -6.94 0.47
CA ALA A 155 -15.19 -7.87 -0.64
C ALA A 155 -14.46 -7.27 -1.84
N VAL A 156 -13.60 -8.04 -2.50
CA VAL A 156 -12.68 -7.54 -3.54
C VAL A 156 -12.68 -8.43 -4.76
N VAL A 157 -12.28 -7.84 -5.89
CA VAL A 157 -12.05 -8.51 -7.17
C VAL A 157 -10.58 -8.33 -7.55
N GLU A 158 -10.02 -9.24 -8.33
CA GLU A 158 -8.63 -9.16 -8.79
C GLU A 158 -8.28 -7.79 -9.35
N THR A 159 -7.05 -7.35 -9.08
CA THR A 159 -6.57 -6.02 -9.45
C THR A 159 -6.59 -5.76 -10.96
N ASP A 160 -6.52 -6.80 -11.79
CA ASP A 160 -6.54 -6.69 -13.25
C ASP A 160 -7.92 -6.32 -13.82
N ALA A 161 -8.99 -6.41 -13.03
CA ALA A 161 -10.33 -6.02 -13.44
C ALA A 161 -10.40 -4.59 -14.01
N MET A 162 -9.59 -3.65 -13.52
CA MET A 162 -9.48 -2.29 -14.06
C MET A 162 -8.80 -2.19 -15.42
N LYS A 163 -8.03 -3.20 -15.80
CA LYS A 163 -7.27 -3.22 -17.06
C LYS A 163 -8.00 -3.97 -18.17
N GLN A 164 -9.07 -4.67 -17.83
CA GLN A 164 -9.79 -5.47 -18.80
C GLN A 164 -10.64 -4.61 -19.73
N THR A 165 -10.64 -5.00 -21.00
CA THR A 165 -11.54 -4.48 -21.99
C THR A 165 -12.71 -5.44 -22.19
N THR A 166 -13.73 -5.02 -22.93
CA THR A 166 -14.87 -5.87 -23.29
C THR A 166 -14.48 -7.12 -24.07
N ASP A 167 -13.30 -7.12 -24.67
CA ASP A 167 -12.78 -8.24 -25.48
C ASP A 167 -12.09 -9.30 -24.60
N VAL A 168 -11.75 -8.95 -23.37
CA VAL A 168 -11.11 -9.83 -22.41
C VAL A 168 -12.05 -10.03 -21.22
N THR A 169 -13.09 -10.81 -21.42
CA THR A 169 -14.02 -11.20 -20.37
C THR A 169 -13.68 -12.60 -19.87
N GLY A 170 -13.66 -12.79 -18.59
CA GLY A 170 -13.38 -14.07 -17.96
C GLY A 170 -13.96 -14.12 -16.56
N SER A 171 -13.73 -15.20 -15.86
CA SER A 171 -14.06 -15.30 -14.45
C SER A 171 -13.06 -14.47 -13.64
N GLU A 172 -13.54 -13.42 -13.00
CA GLU A 172 -12.72 -12.65 -12.07
C GLU A 172 -12.50 -13.42 -10.77
N GLY A 173 -11.27 -13.40 -10.26
CA GLY A 173 -10.98 -13.87 -8.92
C GLY A 173 -11.62 -12.94 -7.90
N ILE A 174 -12.29 -13.51 -6.92
CA ILE A 174 -12.93 -12.78 -5.84
C ILE A 174 -12.25 -13.08 -4.52
N GLY A 175 -12.33 -12.16 -3.59
CA GLY A 175 -11.72 -12.31 -2.28
C GLY A 175 -12.42 -11.50 -1.20
N ALA A 176 -11.96 -11.71 0.02
CA ALA A 176 -12.34 -10.92 1.18
C ALA A 176 -11.10 -10.59 2.00
N LEU A 177 -11.05 -9.37 2.53
CA LEU A 177 -10.00 -8.88 3.42
C LEU A 177 -10.63 -8.32 4.69
N THR A 178 -9.94 -8.46 5.81
CA THR A 178 -10.35 -7.87 7.09
C THR A 178 -9.13 -7.36 7.85
N ARG A 179 -9.33 -6.30 8.62
CA ARG A 179 -8.36 -5.81 9.61
C ARG A 179 -9.10 -5.43 10.89
N LEU A 180 -8.60 -5.92 12.01
CA LEU A 180 -9.12 -5.62 13.34
C LEU A 180 -7.98 -5.03 14.16
N VAL A 181 -8.22 -3.89 14.78
CA VAL A 181 -7.23 -3.16 15.59
C VAL A 181 -7.81 -2.80 16.93
N TRP A 182 -7.06 -3.08 17.98
CA TRP A 182 -7.31 -2.58 19.32
C TRP A 182 -6.24 -1.54 19.68
N HIS A 183 -6.68 -0.31 20.04
CA HIS A 183 -5.80 0.82 20.29
C HIS A 183 -6.25 1.62 21.52
N PRO A 184 -6.05 1.06 22.74
CA PRO A 184 -6.54 1.66 23.98
C PRO A 184 -5.85 2.98 24.34
N HIS A 185 -4.66 3.24 23.78
CA HIS A 185 -3.90 4.47 23.99
C HIS A 185 -3.58 5.10 22.63
N THR A 186 -4.04 6.34 22.43
CA THR A 186 -3.90 7.10 21.18
C THR A 186 -3.45 8.55 21.42
N GLU A 187 -3.05 8.87 22.64
CA GLU A 187 -2.58 10.20 23.01
C GLU A 187 -1.20 10.47 22.43
N ARG A 188 -0.90 11.74 22.16
CA ARG A 188 0.42 12.14 21.64
C ARG A 188 1.54 11.58 22.54
N GLY A 189 2.44 10.84 21.92
CA GLY A 189 3.58 10.22 22.62
C GLY A 189 3.21 9.13 23.63
N ASN A 190 1.99 8.62 23.59
CA ASN A 190 1.55 7.47 24.36
C ASN A 190 0.55 6.65 23.52
N ILE A 191 1.10 5.80 22.65
CA ILE A 191 0.31 5.03 21.69
C ILE A 191 0.57 3.55 21.96
N PHE A 192 -0.50 2.77 22.01
CA PHE A 192 -0.44 1.32 21.97
C PHE A 192 -1.51 0.79 21.03
N HIS A 193 -1.11 -0.07 20.09
CA HIS A 193 -1.96 -0.61 19.06
C HIS A 193 -1.55 -2.05 18.77
N VAL A 194 -2.49 -2.95 18.78
CA VAL A 194 -2.33 -4.34 18.34
C VAL A 194 -3.41 -4.63 17.33
N GLY A 195 -3.01 -5.20 16.18
CA GLY A 195 -3.95 -5.53 15.14
C GLY A 195 -3.69 -6.91 14.54
N ILE A 196 -4.71 -7.43 13.90
CA ILE A 196 -4.65 -8.63 13.06
C ILE A 196 -5.39 -8.37 11.76
N SER A 197 -4.84 -8.90 10.68
CA SER A 197 -5.47 -8.89 9.38
C SER A 197 -5.58 -10.29 8.82
N GLY A 198 -6.65 -10.56 8.10
CA GLY A 198 -6.89 -11.82 7.40
C GLY A 198 -7.36 -11.58 5.99
N GLY A 199 -7.14 -12.56 5.11
CA GLY A 199 -7.61 -12.49 3.75
C GLY A 199 -7.76 -13.85 3.11
N ILE A 200 -8.69 -13.93 2.17
CA ILE A 200 -8.89 -15.07 1.29
C ILE A 200 -9.13 -14.54 -0.12
N GLU A 201 -8.40 -15.05 -1.10
CA GLU A 201 -8.50 -14.62 -2.50
C GLU A 201 -8.48 -15.84 -3.41
N GLY A 202 -9.43 -15.93 -4.34
CA GLY A 202 -9.45 -16.94 -5.39
C GLY A 202 -8.68 -16.46 -6.60
N ALA A 203 -7.93 -17.33 -7.27
CA ALA A 203 -7.39 -17.03 -8.58
C ALA A 203 -8.51 -17.07 -9.62
N ARG A 204 -8.44 -16.16 -10.61
CA ARG A 204 -9.36 -16.11 -11.72
C ARG A 204 -9.30 -17.45 -12.48
N TYR A 205 -10.47 -18.01 -12.76
CA TYR A 205 -10.61 -19.26 -13.48
C TYR A 205 -11.72 -19.17 -14.52
N ASN A 206 -11.44 -19.61 -15.73
CA ASN A 206 -12.42 -19.72 -16.80
C ASN A 206 -12.27 -21.07 -17.51
N SER A 207 -13.36 -21.61 -18.05
CA SER A 207 -13.34 -22.84 -18.84
C SER A 207 -12.60 -22.69 -20.17
N LYS A 208 -12.51 -21.48 -20.70
CA LYS A 208 -11.70 -21.16 -21.88
C LYS A 208 -10.26 -20.92 -21.40
N GLU A 209 -9.32 -21.70 -21.92
CA GLU A 209 -7.93 -21.69 -21.49
C GLU A 209 -7.26 -20.31 -21.65
N GLU A 210 -7.53 -19.62 -22.74
CA GLU A 210 -6.98 -18.30 -23.04
C GLU A 210 -7.44 -17.19 -22.07
N LEU A 211 -8.57 -17.41 -21.38
CA LEU A 211 -9.11 -16.49 -20.38
C LEU A 211 -8.77 -16.89 -18.95
N ASN A 212 -8.00 -17.97 -18.80
CA ASN A 212 -7.72 -18.54 -17.50
C ASN A 212 -6.53 -17.88 -16.83
N HIS A 213 -6.71 -17.36 -15.64
CA HIS A 213 -5.67 -16.70 -14.86
C HIS A 213 -5.39 -17.49 -13.57
N LYS A 214 -4.75 -18.66 -13.74
CA LYS A 214 -4.47 -19.62 -12.67
C LYS A 214 -3.19 -19.32 -11.88
N GLN A 215 -2.72 -18.08 -11.87
CA GLN A 215 -1.44 -17.73 -11.27
C GLN A 215 -1.58 -16.62 -10.24
N PHE A 216 -0.90 -16.77 -9.10
CA PHE A 216 -0.57 -15.65 -8.24
C PHE A 216 0.92 -15.29 -8.39
N THR A 217 1.23 -14.02 -8.50
CA THR A 217 2.60 -13.53 -8.52
C THR A 217 2.85 -12.69 -7.27
N LEU A 218 3.73 -13.18 -6.40
CA LEU A 218 4.23 -12.45 -5.25
C LEU A 218 5.60 -11.88 -5.58
N ALA A 219 5.82 -10.59 -5.43
CA ALA A 219 7.08 -9.96 -5.81
C ALA A 219 7.39 -8.71 -4.99
N ALA A 220 8.67 -8.45 -4.78
CA ALA A 220 9.19 -7.20 -4.23
C ALA A 220 10.31 -6.65 -5.13
N ASN A 221 10.34 -5.33 -5.31
CA ASN A 221 11.44 -4.67 -5.98
C ASN A 221 12.62 -4.48 -5.02
N TRP A 222 13.82 -4.19 -5.56
CA TRP A 222 14.87 -3.59 -4.76
C TRP A 222 14.35 -2.31 -4.09
N PRO A 223 14.75 -2.02 -2.83
CA PRO A 223 14.22 -0.89 -2.09
C PRO A 223 14.74 0.45 -2.61
N THR A 224 14.49 0.75 -3.87
CA THR A 224 14.83 2.01 -4.53
C THR A 224 13.81 2.32 -5.62
N ARG A 225 13.52 3.59 -5.86
CA ARG A 225 12.66 4.03 -6.96
C ARG A 225 13.43 4.59 -8.15
N VAL A 226 14.73 4.79 -8.01
CA VAL A 226 15.57 5.22 -9.13
C VAL A 226 15.73 4.08 -10.14
N ALA A 227 15.82 2.83 -9.64
CA ALA A 227 15.81 1.63 -10.47
C ALA A 227 14.64 0.71 -10.06
N LYS A 228 13.64 0.55 -10.95
CA LYS A 228 12.46 -0.31 -10.70
C LYS A 228 12.72 -1.74 -11.17
N ILE A 229 13.51 -2.48 -10.40
CA ILE A 229 13.89 -3.87 -10.71
C ILE A 229 13.40 -4.79 -9.60
N LYS A 230 12.93 -5.98 -9.98
CA LYS A 230 12.47 -6.98 -9.02
C LYS A 230 13.64 -7.65 -8.31
N ALA A 231 13.68 -7.52 -7.00
CA ALA A 231 14.61 -8.24 -6.13
C ALA A 231 14.17 -9.69 -5.93
N GLN A 232 12.88 -9.91 -5.72
CA GLN A 232 12.27 -11.22 -5.48
C GLN A 232 11.01 -11.41 -6.33
N GLN A 233 10.74 -12.67 -6.73
CA GLN A 233 9.50 -13.01 -7.42
C GLN A 233 9.21 -14.50 -7.31
N ALA A 234 8.04 -14.85 -6.78
CA ALA A 234 7.45 -16.17 -6.86
C ALA A 234 6.26 -16.14 -7.82
N MET A 235 6.32 -16.95 -8.85
CA MET A 235 5.20 -17.23 -9.76
C MET A 235 4.58 -18.56 -9.33
N ILE A 236 3.34 -18.52 -8.88
CA ILE A 236 2.65 -19.67 -8.29
C ILE A 236 1.58 -20.11 -9.27
N ASP A 237 1.94 -21.04 -10.16
CA ASP A 237 1.06 -21.57 -11.17
C ASP A 237 0.05 -22.58 -10.60
N GLU A 238 -1.02 -22.83 -11.36
CA GLU A 238 -2.14 -23.68 -10.97
C GLU A 238 -2.75 -23.27 -9.61
N ALA A 239 -2.69 -22.00 -9.31
CA ALA A 239 -3.20 -21.45 -8.07
C ALA A 239 -4.71 -21.63 -7.95
N LYS A 240 -5.19 -21.94 -6.75
CA LYS A 240 -6.62 -22.08 -6.43
C LYS A 240 -7.08 -20.99 -5.47
N THR A 241 -6.50 -20.97 -4.29
CA THR A 241 -6.90 -20.03 -3.23
C THR A 241 -5.68 -19.59 -2.45
N MET A 242 -5.58 -18.29 -2.22
CA MET A 242 -4.58 -17.68 -1.37
C MET A 242 -5.21 -17.32 -0.03
N TYR A 243 -4.59 -17.75 1.05
CA TYR A 243 -4.92 -17.41 2.44
C TYR A 243 -3.85 -16.50 2.99
N LYS A 244 -4.26 -15.43 3.64
CA LYS A 244 -3.37 -14.39 4.17
C LYS A 244 -3.66 -14.17 5.64
N PHE A 245 -2.61 -13.99 6.43
CA PHE A 245 -2.70 -13.64 7.84
C PHE A 245 -1.56 -12.70 8.21
N SER A 246 -1.85 -11.64 8.96
CA SER A 246 -0.84 -10.66 9.35
C SER A 246 -1.18 -10.02 10.69
N PRO A 247 -0.47 -10.36 11.77
CA PRO A 247 -0.48 -9.62 13.02
C PRO A 247 0.41 -8.38 12.93
N GLU A 248 0.04 -7.33 13.65
CA GLU A 248 0.77 -6.06 13.72
C GLU A 248 0.78 -5.50 15.15
N VAL A 249 1.82 -4.77 15.49
CA VAL A 249 1.94 -4.06 16.74
C VAL A 249 2.57 -2.69 16.50
N LEU A 250 2.07 -1.69 17.21
CA LEU A 250 2.62 -0.35 17.24
C LEU A 250 2.65 0.14 18.69
N PHE A 251 3.78 0.68 19.07
CA PHE A 251 4.00 1.27 20.38
C PHE A 251 4.69 2.62 20.25
N SER A 252 4.28 3.62 21.03
CA SER A 252 5.00 4.88 21.14
C SER A 252 5.05 5.35 22.60
N LYS A 253 6.23 5.80 23.02
CA LYS A 253 6.43 6.45 24.33
C LYS A 253 7.31 7.67 24.18
N GLY A 254 6.75 8.85 24.51
CA GLY A 254 7.43 10.13 24.29
C GLY A 254 7.87 10.32 22.83
N ARG A 255 9.17 10.42 22.62
CA ARG A 255 9.79 10.63 21.31
C ARG A 255 10.14 9.34 20.56
N PHE A 256 9.86 8.17 21.12
CA PHE A 256 10.19 6.89 20.53
C PHE A 256 8.93 6.17 20.07
N ALA A 257 9.03 5.47 18.93
CA ALA A 257 8.00 4.56 18.45
C ALA A 257 8.62 3.31 17.85
N ALA A 258 7.89 2.22 17.90
CA ALA A 258 8.23 0.96 17.26
C ALA A 258 6.99 0.39 16.56
N VAL A 259 7.19 -0.11 15.35
CA VAL A 259 6.16 -0.79 14.54
C VAL A 259 6.70 -2.14 14.13
N GLY A 260 5.91 -3.18 14.27
CA GLY A 260 6.23 -4.51 13.79
C GLY A 260 5.04 -5.16 13.12
N GLN A 261 5.29 -5.92 12.07
CA GLN A 261 4.28 -6.68 11.35
C GLN A 261 4.88 -7.98 10.83
N TYR A 262 4.10 -9.04 10.84
CA TYR A 262 4.45 -10.34 10.28
C TYR A 262 3.44 -10.73 9.23
N PHE A 263 3.87 -11.44 8.18
CA PHE A 263 3.05 -11.91 7.09
C PHE A 263 3.17 -13.43 6.94
N LEU A 264 2.04 -14.09 6.87
CA LEU A 264 1.89 -15.48 6.46
C LEU A 264 1.00 -15.53 5.23
N ASN A 265 1.46 -16.22 4.21
CA ASN A 265 0.72 -16.39 2.96
C ASN A 265 0.79 -17.86 2.53
N LYS A 266 -0.36 -18.45 2.26
CA LYS A 266 -0.47 -19.82 1.76
C LYS A 266 -1.32 -19.85 0.50
N VAL A 267 -0.76 -20.38 -0.58
CA VAL A 267 -1.49 -20.56 -1.84
C VAL A 267 -1.69 -22.05 -2.10
N THR A 268 -2.94 -22.48 -2.07
CA THR A 268 -3.30 -23.84 -2.50
C THR A 268 -3.25 -23.93 -4.03
N ARG A 269 -2.93 -25.10 -4.55
CA ARG A 269 -2.75 -25.33 -6.00
C ARG A 269 -3.65 -26.44 -6.49
N ARG A 270 -3.98 -26.41 -7.78
CA ARG A 270 -4.73 -27.47 -8.48
C ARG A 270 -3.81 -28.65 -8.82
N ASN A 271 -4.37 -29.69 -9.42
CA ASN A 271 -3.63 -30.84 -9.96
C ASN A 271 -2.74 -31.54 -8.93
N ASN A 272 -3.17 -31.56 -7.65
CA ASN A 272 -2.45 -32.19 -6.53
C ASN A 272 -1.03 -31.60 -6.31
N LEU A 273 -0.74 -30.42 -6.82
CA LEU A 273 0.52 -29.75 -6.58
C LEU A 273 0.61 -29.27 -5.12
N SER A 274 1.81 -29.34 -4.54
CA SER A 274 2.07 -28.85 -3.18
C SER A 274 1.72 -27.38 -3.04
N ALA A 275 1.07 -27.02 -1.94
CA ALA A 275 0.76 -25.63 -1.64
C ALA A 275 2.05 -24.83 -1.44
N PHE A 276 2.05 -23.57 -1.89
CA PHE A 276 3.13 -22.62 -1.64
C PHE A 276 2.89 -21.92 -0.31
N ASN A 277 3.96 -21.72 0.47
CA ASN A 277 3.96 -20.93 1.69
C ASN A 277 5.03 -19.84 1.60
N GLY A 278 4.61 -18.59 1.75
CA GLY A 278 5.48 -17.42 1.84
C GLY A 278 5.35 -16.74 3.19
N SER A 279 6.40 -16.10 3.66
CA SER A 279 6.38 -15.34 4.91
C SER A 279 7.30 -14.14 4.86
N GLY A 280 7.00 -13.16 5.70
CA GLY A 280 7.83 -11.98 5.85
C GLY A 280 7.57 -11.28 7.18
N ALA A 281 8.50 -10.43 7.57
CA ALA A 281 8.37 -9.62 8.75
C ALA A 281 9.16 -8.33 8.59
N TYR A 282 8.73 -7.28 9.27
CA TYR A 282 9.55 -6.11 9.46
C TYR A 282 9.37 -5.54 10.87
N VAL A 283 10.40 -4.83 11.29
CA VAL A 283 10.37 -3.99 12.49
C VAL A 283 10.95 -2.64 12.12
N THR A 284 10.26 -1.57 12.51
CA THR A 284 10.70 -0.19 12.33
C THR A 284 10.79 0.48 13.69
N LEU A 285 11.96 0.96 14.05
CA LEU A 285 12.20 1.79 15.23
C LEU A 285 12.32 3.25 14.80
N ARG A 286 11.66 4.14 15.50
CA ARG A 286 11.60 5.56 15.18
C ARG A 286 11.95 6.39 16.42
N GLY A 287 12.71 7.46 16.22
CA GLY A 287 13.08 8.37 17.29
C GLY A 287 13.09 9.82 16.82
N LEU A 288 12.27 10.69 17.44
CA LEU A 288 12.27 12.11 17.17
C LEU A 288 13.52 12.77 17.79
N LEU A 289 14.42 13.25 16.95
CA LEU A 289 15.54 14.11 17.34
C LEU A 289 15.01 15.48 17.79
N LYS A 290 14.00 15.97 17.07
CA LYS A 290 13.27 17.19 17.38
C LYS A 290 11.76 16.92 17.28
N GLY A 291 11.02 17.21 18.36
CA GLY A 291 9.58 16.98 18.47
C GLY A 291 9.17 16.59 19.88
N ASN A 292 7.87 16.46 20.12
CA ASN A 292 7.27 16.20 21.42
C ASN A 292 6.43 14.91 21.51
N GLY A 293 6.53 14.07 20.48
CA GLY A 293 5.82 12.78 20.44
C GLY A 293 5.02 12.58 19.15
N TYR A 294 4.76 11.32 18.85
CA TYR A 294 3.97 10.91 17.70
C TYR A 294 2.47 11.06 17.96
N VAL A 295 1.70 11.27 16.90
CA VAL A 295 0.23 11.37 16.94
C VAL A 295 -0.36 10.15 16.26
N TYR A 296 -1.42 9.60 16.84
CA TYR A 296 -2.18 8.52 16.23
C TYR A 296 -3.27 9.07 15.30
N THR A 297 -3.44 8.47 14.13
CA THR A 297 -4.55 8.78 13.24
C THR A 297 -5.56 7.63 13.19
N MET A 298 -6.81 7.96 13.49
CA MET A 298 -7.92 7.01 13.44
C MET A 298 -8.35 6.65 12.02
N ASN A 299 -7.97 7.47 11.04
CA ASN A 299 -8.39 7.21 9.64
C ASN A 299 -7.65 6.03 9.03
N ASP A 300 -6.39 5.87 9.40
CA ASP A 300 -5.51 4.82 8.86
C ASP A 300 -5.18 3.75 9.93
N GLY A 301 -5.55 4.00 11.19
CA GLY A 301 -5.17 3.14 12.31
C GLY A 301 -3.65 3.03 12.45
N GLY A 302 -2.97 4.16 12.66
CA GLY A 302 -1.52 4.20 12.74
C GLY A 302 -0.96 5.57 13.15
N ILE A 303 0.36 5.75 13.03
CA ILE A 303 1.03 7.04 13.28
C ILE A 303 0.79 7.99 12.11
N ASP A 304 0.37 9.21 12.42
CA ASP A 304 0.27 10.31 11.45
C ASP A 304 1.66 10.89 11.12
N THR A 305 1.71 11.72 10.08
CA THR A 305 2.92 12.47 9.73
C THR A 305 3.36 13.33 10.91
N PRO A 306 4.63 13.27 11.33
CA PRO A 306 5.17 14.19 12.32
C PRO A 306 4.96 15.67 11.95
N ASP A 307 4.83 16.51 12.96
CA ASP A 307 4.53 17.92 12.77
C ASP A 307 5.64 18.67 12.01
N PRO A 308 5.31 19.77 11.32
CA PRO A 308 6.28 20.65 10.67
C PRO A 308 7.40 21.08 11.62
N GLY A 309 8.64 21.04 11.11
CA GLY A 309 9.85 21.36 11.86
C GLY A 309 10.41 20.20 12.70
N PHE A 310 9.74 19.04 12.74
CA PHE A 310 10.25 17.85 13.42
C PHE A 310 11.32 17.15 12.57
N MET A 311 12.17 16.41 13.27
CA MET A 311 13.25 15.60 12.69
C MET A 311 13.23 14.24 13.36
N GLU A 312 13.41 13.16 12.59
CA GLU A 312 13.48 11.81 13.15
C GLU A 312 14.59 10.97 12.52
N LEU A 313 15.05 9.98 13.29
CA LEU A 313 15.82 8.85 12.80
C LEU A 313 14.91 7.63 12.76
N VAL A 314 15.10 6.80 11.74
CA VAL A 314 14.35 5.57 11.52
C VAL A 314 15.33 4.45 11.26
N LEU A 315 15.21 3.34 12.01
CA LEU A 315 15.91 2.10 11.74
C LEU A 315 14.88 1.03 11.40
N GLN A 316 15.03 0.39 10.25
CA GLN A 316 14.13 -0.67 9.81
C GLN A 316 14.91 -1.93 9.45
N TYR A 317 14.41 -3.08 9.88
CA TYR A 317 14.81 -4.39 9.40
C TYR A 317 13.62 -5.06 8.72
N ASN A 318 13.86 -5.69 7.59
CA ASN A 318 12.86 -6.47 6.86
C ASN A 318 13.43 -7.80 6.42
N TYR A 319 12.62 -8.85 6.58
CA TYR A 319 12.84 -10.18 6.05
C TYR A 319 11.67 -10.58 5.15
N THR A 320 11.95 -11.19 4.00
CA THR A 320 10.93 -11.71 3.09
C THR A 320 11.38 -13.03 2.48
N SER A 321 10.53 -14.05 2.58
CA SER A 321 10.73 -15.35 1.97
C SER A 321 9.67 -15.62 0.92
N LEU A 322 10.07 -15.71 -0.33
CA LEU A 322 9.26 -16.13 -1.47
C LEU A 322 9.71 -17.49 -2.03
N SER A 323 10.45 -18.28 -1.25
CA SER A 323 10.88 -19.63 -1.63
C SER A 323 10.20 -20.69 -0.78
N ASP A 324 9.67 -21.72 -1.43
CA ASP A 324 9.13 -22.92 -0.80
C ASP A 324 9.60 -24.15 -1.58
N TYR A 325 10.57 -24.86 -0.99
CA TYR A 325 11.19 -26.05 -1.60
C TYR A 325 10.18 -27.20 -1.85
N ARG A 326 9.16 -27.32 -0.99
CA ARG A 326 8.12 -28.36 -1.14
C ARG A 326 7.21 -28.08 -2.32
N ALA A 327 7.00 -26.80 -2.60
CA ALA A 327 6.24 -26.36 -3.76
C ALA A 327 7.07 -26.32 -5.05
N GLY A 328 8.39 -26.46 -4.97
CA GLY A 328 9.31 -26.30 -6.10
C GLY A 328 9.44 -24.84 -6.56
N ILE A 329 9.19 -23.87 -5.69
CA ILE A 329 9.18 -22.44 -6.02
C ILE A 329 10.33 -21.74 -5.29
N TYR A 330 11.17 -21.05 -6.05
CA TYR A 330 12.39 -20.40 -5.58
C TYR A 330 12.36 -18.90 -5.91
N GLY A 331 11.50 -18.14 -5.23
CA GLY A 331 11.32 -16.70 -5.44
C GLY A 331 12.36 -15.83 -4.75
N GLY A 332 13.20 -16.42 -3.89
CA GLY A 332 14.29 -15.76 -3.16
C GLY A 332 13.98 -15.48 -1.69
N TYR A 333 15.07 -15.28 -0.92
CA TYR A 333 15.07 -14.75 0.44
C TYR A 333 15.67 -13.35 0.40
N LEU A 334 15.04 -12.38 1.04
CA LEU A 334 15.53 -11.01 1.12
C LEU A 334 15.66 -10.59 2.58
N ASN A 335 16.79 -9.97 2.90
CA ASN A 335 17.04 -9.25 4.14
C ASN A 335 17.41 -7.81 3.80
N ASP A 336 16.81 -6.85 4.47
CA ASP A 336 17.06 -5.43 4.27
C ASP A 336 17.23 -4.72 5.62
N TRP A 337 18.30 -3.94 5.73
CA TRP A 337 18.54 -3.00 6.80
C TRP A 337 18.53 -1.59 6.25
N THR A 338 17.74 -0.74 6.83
CA THR A 338 17.59 0.66 6.42
C THR A 338 17.75 1.59 7.62
N LEU A 339 18.65 2.57 7.47
CA LEU A 339 18.77 3.71 8.36
C LEU A 339 18.28 4.96 7.61
N GLY A 340 17.28 5.64 8.16
CA GLY A 340 16.67 6.84 7.58
C GLY A 340 16.80 8.06 8.47
N TYR A 341 16.87 9.22 7.86
CA TYR A 341 16.69 10.53 8.49
C TYR A 341 15.62 11.29 7.73
N ASP A 342 14.60 11.78 8.45
CA ASP A 342 13.49 12.55 7.89
C ASP A 342 13.42 13.92 8.55
N TYR A 343 13.35 14.97 7.72
CA TYR A 343 13.08 16.35 8.15
C TYR A 343 11.75 16.83 7.56
N TYR A 344 10.79 17.04 8.41
CA TYR A 344 9.45 17.55 8.07
C TYR A 344 9.51 19.08 7.97
N ILE A 345 9.98 19.60 6.81
CA ILE A 345 10.26 21.04 6.61
C ILE A 345 9.03 21.88 6.90
N ASN A 346 7.89 21.50 6.34
CA ASN A 346 6.59 22.13 6.57
C ASN A 346 5.46 21.13 6.21
N LYS A 347 4.19 21.54 6.28
CA LYS A 347 3.03 20.67 5.96
C LYS A 347 3.01 20.14 4.52
N TYR A 348 3.80 20.73 3.62
CA TYR A 348 3.86 20.36 2.20
C TYR A 348 5.14 19.64 1.81
N MET A 349 6.23 19.78 2.57
CA MET A 349 7.56 19.36 2.16
C MET A 349 8.23 18.49 3.22
N ILE A 350 8.77 17.35 2.79
CA ILE A 350 9.58 16.45 3.61
C ILE A 350 10.87 16.17 2.85
N TRP A 351 12.01 16.36 3.51
CA TRP A 351 13.31 15.91 3.02
C TRP A 351 13.72 14.65 3.76
N ARG A 352 14.18 13.66 3.01
CA ARG A 352 14.56 12.34 3.52
C ARG A 352 15.92 11.94 3.01
N VAL A 353 16.70 11.30 3.86
CA VAL A 353 17.97 10.63 3.48
C VAL A 353 17.90 9.21 4.01
N ARG A 354 18.40 8.27 3.22
CA ARG A 354 18.40 6.86 3.58
C ARG A 354 19.70 6.17 3.17
N ALA A 355 20.26 5.36 4.08
CA ALA A 355 21.26 4.36 3.77
C ALA A 355 20.64 2.98 3.96
N SER A 356 20.83 2.07 3.01
CA SER A 356 20.33 0.70 3.12
C SER A 356 21.31 -0.34 2.61
N TYR A 357 21.23 -1.53 3.22
CA TYR A 357 21.89 -2.75 2.79
C TYR A 357 20.84 -3.82 2.58
N THR A 358 20.76 -4.34 1.37
CA THR A 358 19.80 -5.38 0.99
C THR A 358 20.52 -6.56 0.40
N ARG A 359 20.21 -7.75 0.87
CA ARG A 359 20.75 -9.02 0.35
C ARG A 359 19.62 -9.93 -0.12
N VAL A 360 19.78 -10.45 -1.33
CA VAL A 360 18.84 -11.43 -1.93
C VAL A 360 19.59 -12.71 -2.27
N THR A 361 19.03 -13.85 -1.87
CA THR A 361 19.61 -15.17 -2.10
C THR A 361 18.53 -16.15 -2.59
N ASN A 362 18.96 -17.25 -3.21
CA ASN A 362 18.10 -18.38 -3.62
C ASN A 362 16.89 -17.98 -4.49
N ARG A 363 17.11 -17.06 -5.42
CA ARG A 363 16.13 -16.74 -6.47
C ARG A 363 16.48 -17.52 -7.73
N ALA A 364 15.53 -18.34 -8.23
CA ALA A 364 15.75 -19.13 -9.45
C ALA A 364 16.13 -18.26 -10.65
N GLY A 365 17.18 -18.67 -11.36
CA GLY A 365 17.68 -17.96 -12.54
C GLY A 365 18.46 -16.67 -12.26
N PHE A 366 18.79 -16.39 -10.99
CA PHE A 366 19.57 -15.22 -10.59
C PHE A 366 20.66 -15.59 -9.60
N GLU A 367 21.81 -14.96 -9.73
CA GLU A 367 22.86 -15.04 -8.71
C GLU A 367 22.45 -14.31 -7.45
N ASN A 368 22.99 -14.75 -6.31
CA ASN A 368 22.85 -14.02 -5.05
C ASN A 368 23.41 -12.61 -5.24
N ASN A 369 22.70 -11.61 -4.73
CA ASN A 369 23.10 -10.21 -4.94
C ASN A 369 22.95 -9.39 -3.66
N GLU A 370 23.83 -8.42 -3.54
CA GLU A 370 23.84 -7.42 -2.46
C GLU A 370 23.77 -6.03 -3.06
N LEU A 371 22.98 -5.16 -2.44
CA LEU A 371 22.83 -3.77 -2.82
C LEU A 371 23.10 -2.87 -1.61
N TYR A 372 24.06 -1.97 -1.76
CA TYR A 372 24.24 -0.82 -0.89
C TYR A 372 23.64 0.40 -1.58
N ALA A 373 22.77 1.12 -0.90
CA ALA A 373 22.14 2.31 -1.43
C ALA A 373 22.26 3.48 -0.45
N LEU A 374 22.66 4.65 -1.00
CA LEU A 374 22.54 5.93 -0.31
C LEU A 374 21.63 6.81 -1.16
N GLU A 375 20.51 7.24 -0.57
CA GLU A 375 19.47 7.91 -1.32
C GLU A 375 18.99 9.16 -0.60
N THR A 376 18.54 10.13 -1.37
CA THR A 376 17.84 11.30 -0.85
C THR A 376 16.57 11.56 -1.64
N ARG A 377 15.54 12.05 -0.97
CA ARG A 377 14.24 12.39 -1.54
C ARG A 377 13.76 13.73 -1.03
N LEU A 378 13.37 14.60 -1.94
CA LEU A 378 12.49 15.71 -1.62
C LEU A 378 11.06 15.34 -2.05
N GLN A 379 10.17 15.25 -1.07
CA GLN A 379 8.75 15.04 -1.31
C GLN A 379 8.01 16.36 -1.17
N VAL A 380 7.22 16.71 -2.17
CA VAL A 380 6.30 17.85 -2.15
C VAL A 380 4.88 17.32 -2.27
N LYS A 381 3.96 17.79 -1.41
CA LYS A 381 2.53 17.44 -1.44
C LYS A 381 1.68 18.69 -1.23
N PHE A 382 0.49 18.73 -1.79
CA PHE A 382 -0.48 19.84 -1.67
C PHE A 382 -1.91 19.34 -1.64
#